data_d5e59cc9180e167ddf24e9d8e12c7f0a
#
_entry.id   d5e59cc9180e167ddf24e9d8e12c7f0a
#
_cell.length_a   1.000
_cell.length_b   1.000
_cell.length_c   1.000
_cell.angle_alpha   90.00
_cell.angle_beta   90.00
_cell.angle_gamma   90.00
#
_symmetry.space_group_name_H-M   'P 1'
#
loop_
_entity.id
_entity.type
_entity.pdbx_description
1 polymer ?
#
loop_
_entity_poly.entity_id
_entity_poly.type
_entity_poly.pdbx_seq_one_letter_code
_entity_poly.pdbx_strand_id
1 'polypeptide(L)'
;MNATEPRRRWWPRSVRSRTALAVAATAAVILAGLGWWVHHDVYRQSTQIAEGQAEKQLLALLDQLKEGAAPVRRSTVPYEVVATGRRAAVAYGGGMEEFDPGTRHVLPAPPKAESPAPPDGGTAWGYTTRPIRIPAPHDYKPGGAFDKDGGTYLVMYAEIRADELSGDEVAALGVAADAQLRVYVVVLPRAAEDIAEAITRATDGRLLRAGLVGLVLIAAAAYFAVRIALRPVEAIRVLTASVTASDPRERVTVPATGHEITALATTINTTLQRLDNAAAQQRRFVADAAHELRSPLTTLLASLEVALAYPERTDWPAAATTAARQTRRLHTLAEDLLLLARLDTRTPTADPETVDLTALVTRLTEQYPLTERPLALTCDSTAPAHAHGNLDEYERLLRNLIDNATRHAAHRIQITIRNQDAWVVLTVHDDGPGVPTEDAERIFERFVRLDDARSRDHGGTGLGLAIARDLAHRHRGTLTLTPRTLGACFQLRLPRAPAPAEK
;
A
#
# COMPACT_ATOMS: atom_id res chain seq x y z
N MET A 1 -32.72 23.22 24.31
CA MET A 1 -31.58 22.36 24.56
C MET A 1 -31.83 21.05 23.83
N ASN A 2 -31.46 20.98 22.56
CA ASN A 2 -31.61 19.76 21.76
C ASN A 2 -30.24 19.12 21.60
N ALA A 3 -30.04 18.03 22.29
CA ALA A 3 -28.86 17.17 22.15
C ALA A 3 -29.02 16.39 20.82
N THR A 4 -28.21 16.74 19.84
CA THR A 4 -28.03 15.98 18.61
C THR A 4 -27.27 14.70 18.94
N GLU A 5 -27.97 13.57 18.93
CA GLU A 5 -27.36 12.24 18.98
C GLU A 5 -26.37 12.08 17.81
N PRO A 6 -25.14 11.57 18.05
CA PRO A 6 -24.21 11.28 16.99
C PRO A 6 -24.72 10.08 16.19
N ARG A 7 -25.08 10.29 14.91
CA ARG A 7 -25.37 9.22 13.95
C ARG A 7 -24.27 8.16 14.03
N ARG A 8 -24.61 6.97 14.51
CA ARG A 8 -23.74 5.79 14.53
C ARG A 8 -23.28 5.52 13.10
N ARG A 9 -22.02 5.83 12.80
CA ARG A 9 -21.38 5.45 11.54
C ARG A 9 -21.30 3.93 11.47
N TRP A 10 -22.11 3.32 10.63
CA TRP A 10 -22.17 1.87 10.35
C TRP A 10 -20.95 1.33 9.58
N TRP A 11 -19.87 2.04 9.53
CA TRP A 11 -18.66 1.59 8.85
C TRP A 11 -17.78 0.78 9.78
N PRO A 12 -17.42 -0.46 9.40
CA PRO A 12 -16.53 -1.29 10.21
C PRO A 12 -15.19 -0.59 10.40
N ARG A 13 -14.72 -0.54 11.65
CA ARG A 13 -13.50 0.17 12.02
C ARG A 13 -12.21 -0.56 11.61
N SER A 14 -12.25 -1.85 11.31
CA SER A 14 -11.07 -2.64 10.94
C SER A 14 -10.86 -2.71 9.42
N VAL A 15 -9.62 -2.66 8.98
CA VAL A 15 -9.25 -2.85 7.57
C VAL A 15 -9.78 -4.18 7.05
N ARG A 16 -9.74 -5.24 7.88
CA ARG A 16 -10.23 -6.60 7.56
C ARG A 16 -11.70 -6.62 7.16
N SER A 17 -12.54 -5.92 7.93
CA SER A 17 -13.97 -5.87 7.65
C SER A 17 -14.31 -4.95 6.48
N ARG A 18 -13.54 -3.90 6.25
CA ARG A 18 -13.74 -3.01 5.08
C ARG A 18 -13.40 -3.72 3.77
N THR A 19 -12.28 -4.42 3.70
CA THR A 19 -11.87 -5.17 2.51
C THR A 19 -12.82 -6.33 2.23
N ALA A 20 -13.22 -7.09 3.26
CA ALA A 20 -14.20 -8.16 3.10
C ALA A 20 -15.55 -7.62 2.58
N LEU A 21 -16.02 -6.48 3.08
CA LEU A 21 -17.25 -5.84 2.65
C LEU A 21 -17.15 -5.30 1.21
N ALA A 22 -16.02 -4.73 0.82
CA ALA A 22 -15.79 -4.26 -0.54
C ALA A 22 -15.80 -5.44 -1.52
N VAL A 23 -15.10 -6.53 -1.21
CA VAL A 23 -15.08 -7.75 -2.03
C VAL A 23 -16.48 -8.37 -2.13
N ALA A 24 -17.21 -8.43 -1.01
CA ALA A 24 -18.58 -8.94 -0.98
C ALA A 24 -19.53 -8.06 -1.83
N ALA A 25 -19.40 -6.73 -1.76
CA ALA A 25 -20.20 -5.82 -2.57
C ALA A 25 -19.91 -5.99 -4.07
N THR A 26 -18.65 -6.10 -4.46
CA THR A 26 -18.26 -6.35 -5.85
C THR A 26 -18.78 -7.71 -6.34
N ALA A 27 -18.64 -8.75 -5.52
CA ALA A 27 -19.17 -10.08 -5.84
C ALA A 27 -20.71 -10.07 -5.99
N ALA A 28 -21.42 -9.34 -5.11
CA ALA A 28 -22.86 -9.19 -5.20
C ALA A 28 -23.31 -8.53 -6.51
N VAL A 29 -22.61 -7.49 -6.97
CA VAL A 29 -22.90 -6.83 -8.26
C VAL A 29 -22.69 -7.79 -9.43
N ILE A 30 -21.58 -8.55 -9.43
CA ILE A 30 -21.27 -9.51 -10.48
C ILE A 30 -22.31 -10.64 -10.49
N LEU A 31 -22.66 -11.19 -9.33
CA LEU A 31 -23.64 -12.26 -9.22
C LEU A 31 -25.05 -11.79 -9.62
N ALA A 32 -25.44 -10.56 -9.27
CA ALA A 32 -26.71 -9.96 -9.71
C ALA A 32 -26.74 -9.78 -11.22
N GLY A 33 -25.66 -9.27 -11.83
CA GLY A 33 -25.55 -9.13 -13.29
C GLY A 33 -25.63 -10.47 -14.02
N LEU A 34 -24.95 -11.49 -13.50
CA LEU A 34 -24.99 -12.83 -14.06
C LEU A 34 -26.38 -13.46 -13.91
N GLY A 35 -27.02 -13.29 -12.75
CA GLY A 35 -28.39 -13.75 -12.51
C GLY A 35 -29.40 -13.10 -13.47
N TRP A 36 -29.30 -11.78 -13.68
CA TRP A 36 -30.12 -11.06 -14.63
C TRP A 36 -29.90 -11.56 -16.07
N TRP A 37 -28.63 -11.79 -16.47
CA TRP A 37 -28.33 -12.30 -17.79
C TRP A 37 -28.91 -13.70 -18.03
N VAL A 38 -28.73 -14.62 -17.07
CA VAL A 38 -29.29 -15.97 -17.15
C VAL A 38 -30.82 -15.96 -17.21
N HIS A 39 -31.47 -15.13 -16.35
CA HIS A 39 -32.92 -14.95 -16.38
C HIS A 39 -33.39 -14.49 -17.76
N HIS A 40 -32.72 -13.49 -18.33
CA HIS A 40 -33.07 -12.95 -19.64
C HIS A 40 -32.84 -13.97 -20.80
N ASP A 41 -31.77 -14.74 -20.72
CA ASP A 41 -31.46 -15.75 -21.72
C ASP A 41 -32.45 -16.91 -21.68
N VAL A 42 -32.77 -17.41 -20.49
CA VAL A 42 -33.80 -18.47 -20.30
C VAL A 42 -35.15 -17.99 -20.81
N TYR A 43 -35.53 -16.75 -20.54
CA TYR A 43 -36.79 -16.18 -21.03
C TYR A 43 -36.82 -16.12 -22.56
N ARG A 44 -35.73 -15.68 -23.21
CA ARG A 44 -35.62 -15.65 -24.67
C ARG A 44 -35.70 -17.04 -25.30
N GLN A 45 -35.00 -18.02 -24.74
CA GLN A 45 -35.04 -19.39 -25.25
C GLN A 45 -36.42 -20.02 -25.13
N SER A 46 -37.15 -19.78 -24.05
CA SER A 46 -38.50 -20.30 -23.86
C SER A 46 -39.49 -19.73 -24.85
N THR A 47 -39.39 -18.48 -25.24
CA THR A 47 -40.22 -17.84 -26.26
C THR A 47 -39.93 -18.44 -27.65
N GLN A 48 -38.66 -18.66 -28.00
CA GLN A 48 -38.28 -19.28 -29.27
C GLN A 48 -38.79 -20.73 -29.41
N ILE A 49 -38.78 -21.49 -28.31
CA ILE A 49 -39.33 -22.86 -28.30
C ILE A 49 -40.83 -22.84 -28.57
N ALA A 50 -41.55 -21.89 -27.95
CA ALA A 50 -43.01 -21.74 -28.15
C ALA A 50 -43.37 -21.36 -29.61
N GLU A 51 -42.63 -20.41 -30.17
CA GLU A 51 -42.77 -20.01 -31.57
C GLU A 51 -42.52 -21.18 -32.53
N GLY A 52 -41.42 -21.95 -32.32
CA GLY A 52 -41.10 -23.12 -33.15
C GLY A 52 -42.11 -24.26 -33.03
N GLN A 53 -42.78 -24.40 -31.88
CA GLN A 53 -43.89 -25.35 -31.74
C GLN A 53 -45.15 -24.88 -32.51
N ALA A 54 -45.49 -23.62 -32.46
CA ALA A 54 -46.60 -23.05 -33.16
C ALA A 54 -46.43 -23.12 -34.68
N GLU A 55 -45.20 -22.92 -35.19
CA GLU A 55 -44.87 -23.10 -36.61
C GLU A 55 -45.13 -24.53 -37.07
N LYS A 56 -44.63 -25.53 -36.31
CA LYS A 56 -44.86 -26.93 -36.62
C LYS A 56 -46.37 -27.28 -36.66
N GLN A 57 -47.15 -26.66 -35.75
CA GLN A 57 -48.59 -26.89 -35.69
C GLN A 57 -49.32 -26.22 -36.86
N LEU A 58 -48.86 -25.02 -37.28
CA LEU A 58 -49.41 -24.38 -38.49
C LEU A 58 -49.12 -25.21 -39.73
N LEU A 59 -47.90 -25.67 -39.90
CA LEU A 59 -47.53 -26.53 -41.05
C LEU A 59 -48.31 -27.85 -41.06
N ALA A 60 -48.45 -28.52 -39.91
CA ALA A 60 -49.23 -29.75 -39.79
C ALA A 60 -50.71 -29.51 -40.13
N LEU A 61 -51.28 -28.35 -39.75
CA LEU A 61 -52.65 -27.97 -40.09
C LEU A 61 -52.83 -27.73 -41.61
N LEU A 62 -51.82 -27.10 -42.23
CA LEU A 62 -51.79 -26.86 -43.67
C LEU A 62 -51.74 -28.16 -44.46
N ASP A 63 -50.90 -29.11 -44.01
CA ASP A 63 -50.78 -30.44 -44.63
C ASP A 63 -52.10 -31.20 -44.50
N GLN A 64 -52.77 -31.19 -43.36
CA GLN A 64 -54.07 -31.77 -43.14
C GLN A 64 -55.15 -31.18 -44.07
N LEU A 65 -55.13 -29.86 -44.25
CA LEU A 65 -56.03 -29.17 -45.16
C LEU A 65 -55.77 -29.53 -46.61
N LYS A 66 -54.51 -29.74 -47.01
CA LYS A 66 -54.13 -30.13 -48.39
C LYS A 66 -54.45 -31.57 -48.71
N GLU A 67 -54.35 -32.50 -47.76
CA GLU A 67 -54.62 -33.94 -47.93
C GLU A 67 -56.12 -34.30 -47.94
N GLY A 68 -56.99 -33.35 -47.63
CA GLY A 68 -58.42 -33.58 -47.63
C GLY A 68 -58.92 -34.41 -46.44
N ALA A 69 -58.11 -34.54 -45.41
CA ALA A 69 -58.52 -35.23 -44.22
C ALA A 69 -59.48 -34.35 -43.41
N ALA A 70 -60.77 -34.35 -43.71
CA ALA A 70 -61.75 -33.81 -42.83
C ALA A 70 -61.70 -34.55 -41.49
N PRO A 71 -61.38 -33.99 -40.43
CA PRO A 71 -61.68 -32.61 -39.95
C PRO A 71 -60.61 -32.04 -39.02
N VAL A 72 -60.27 -30.96 -39.36
CA VAL A 72 -59.60 -29.97 -38.50
C VAL A 72 -60.33 -29.75 -37.15
N ARG A 73 -61.50 -30.28 -36.94
CA ARG A 73 -62.28 -30.18 -35.67
C ARG A 73 -61.65 -30.80 -34.42
N ARG A 74 -60.56 -31.54 -34.57
CA ARG A 74 -59.83 -32.16 -33.42
C ARG A 74 -58.48 -31.52 -33.11
N SER A 75 -58.22 -30.35 -33.71
CA SER A 75 -56.98 -29.64 -33.33
C SER A 75 -57.02 -29.26 -31.86
N THR A 76 -55.92 -29.47 -31.15
CA THR A 76 -55.72 -29.02 -29.77
C THR A 76 -55.27 -27.54 -29.72
N VAL A 77 -55.02 -26.97 -30.88
CA VAL A 77 -54.55 -25.59 -31.03
C VAL A 77 -55.63 -24.75 -31.65
N PRO A 78 -55.90 -23.58 -31.11
CA PRO A 78 -56.89 -22.66 -31.67
C PRO A 78 -56.49 -22.21 -33.08
N TYR A 79 -57.37 -22.44 -34.03
CA TYR A 79 -57.13 -22.05 -35.40
C TYR A 79 -58.43 -21.52 -36.03
N GLU A 80 -58.26 -20.69 -37.03
CA GLU A 80 -59.36 -20.13 -37.83
C GLU A 80 -58.90 -20.09 -39.30
N VAL A 81 -59.78 -20.58 -40.21
CA VAL A 81 -59.57 -20.47 -41.65
C VAL A 81 -60.58 -19.47 -42.20
N VAL A 82 -60.10 -18.42 -42.84
CA VAL A 82 -60.92 -17.33 -43.37
C VAL A 82 -60.72 -17.17 -44.86
N ALA A 83 -61.80 -17.21 -45.65
CA ALA A 83 -61.72 -16.86 -47.05
C ALA A 83 -61.71 -15.37 -47.26
N THR A 84 -60.82 -14.84 -48.12
CA THR A 84 -60.76 -13.41 -48.41
C THR A 84 -62.08 -12.86 -48.86
N GLY A 85 -62.58 -11.81 -48.20
CA GLY A 85 -63.86 -11.20 -48.50
C GLY A 85 -65.08 -11.77 -47.75
N ARG A 86 -64.93 -12.88 -47.02
CA ARG A 86 -65.99 -13.41 -46.14
C ARG A 86 -65.92 -12.79 -44.75
N ARG A 87 -67.07 -12.63 -44.09
CA ARG A 87 -67.16 -12.12 -42.69
C ARG A 87 -67.03 -13.23 -41.66
N ALA A 88 -67.34 -14.48 -42.05
CA ALA A 88 -67.31 -15.65 -41.20
C ALA A 88 -66.11 -16.53 -41.54
N ALA A 89 -65.57 -17.24 -40.54
CA ALA A 89 -64.59 -18.28 -40.75
C ALA A 89 -65.24 -19.46 -41.50
N VAL A 90 -64.48 -20.07 -42.40
CA VAL A 90 -64.94 -21.25 -43.15
C VAL A 90 -64.64 -22.54 -42.41
N ALA A 91 -63.59 -22.55 -41.57
CA ALA A 91 -63.29 -23.60 -40.62
C ALA A 91 -62.65 -23.03 -39.38
N TYR A 92 -62.84 -23.66 -38.23
CA TYR A 92 -62.25 -23.25 -36.93
C TYR A 92 -62.25 -24.43 -35.96
N GLY A 93 -61.43 -24.34 -34.93
CA GLY A 93 -61.32 -25.36 -33.89
C GLY A 93 -60.37 -25.00 -32.78
N GLY A 94 -60.11 -25.93 -31.90
CA GLY A 94 -59.13 -25.79 -30.81
C GLY A 94 -59.53 -24.76 -29.74
N GLY A 95 -60.83 -24.52 -29.57
CA GLY A 95 -61.35 -23.52 -28.61
C GLY A 95 -61.85 -22.23 -29.26
N MET A 96 -61.66 -22.03 -30.58
CA MET A 96 -62.21 -20.85 -31.28
C MET A 96 -63.75 -20.88 -31.31
N GLU A 97 -64.35 -22.00 -31.05
CA GLU A 97 -65.81 -22.16 -30.91
C GLU A 97 -66.41 -21.24 -29.88
N GLU A 98 -65.64 -20.84 -28.88
CA GLU A 98 -66.05 -19.96 -27.78
C GLU A 98 -66.35 -18.52 -28.29
N PHE A 99 -65.94 -18.18 -29.53
CA PHE A 99 -66.11 -16.85 -30.11
C PHE A 99 -67.20 -16.82 -31.21
N ASP A 100 -67.85 -17.92 -31.51
CA ASP A 100 -68.79 -18.08 -32.61
C ASP A 100 -68.23 -17.56 -33.96
N PRO A 101 -67.07 -18.09 -34.43
CA PRO A 101 -66.41 -17.61 -35.65
C PRO A 101 -67.20 -17.92 -36.93
N GLY A 102 -68.23 -18.75 -36.83
CA GLY A 102 -69.16 -19.06 -37.92
C GLY A 102 -70.05 -17.89 -38.32
N THR A 103 -70.23 -16.90 -37.44
CA THR A 103 -70.97 -15.65 -37.74
C THR A 103 -70.04 -14.51 -38.12
N ARG A 104 -68.89 -14.40 -37.47
CA ARG A 104 -67.86 -13.39 -37.76
C ARG A 104 -66.49 -13.91 -37.36
N HIS A 105 -65.52 -13.82 -38.30
CA HIS A 105 -64.16 -14.20 -37.95
C HIS A 105 -63.57 -13.27 -36.86
N VAL A 106 -62.77 -13.84 -35.98
CA VAL A 106 -62.25 -13.21 -34.79
C VAL A 106 -60.91 -12.52 -35.04
N LEU A 107 -60.09 -13.15 -35.86
CA LEU A 107 -58.71 -12.71 -36.07
C LEU A 107 -58.61 -11.66 -37.17
N PRO A 108 -58.02 -10.48 -36.92
CA PRO A 108 -57.88 -9.42 -37.91
C PRO A 108 -56.92 -9.82 -39.03
N ALA A 109 -57.17 -9.27 -40.23
CA ALA A 109 -56.22 -9.47 -41.34
C ALA A 109 -54.81 -8.92 -40.94
N PRO A 110 -53.74 -9.67 -41.23
CA PRO A 110 -52.39 -9.18 -40.93
C PRO A 110 -52.06 -7.97 -41.80
N PRO A 111 -51.20 -7.07 -41.32
CA PRO A 111 -50.72 -5.94 -42.11
C PRO A 111 -49.93 -6.48 -43.34
N LYS A 112 -50.20 -5.90 -44.51
CA LYS A 112 -49.64 -6.33 -45.81
C LYS A 112 -48.11 -6.40 -45.92
N ALA A 113 -47.41 -5.89 -44.95
CA ALA A 113 -45.93 -5.79 -44.97
C ALA A 113 -45.19 -6.97 -44.32
N GLU A 114 -45.90 -7.92 -43.72
CA GLU A 114 -45.26 -8.97 -42.88
C GLU A 114 -45.25 -10.37 -43.54
N SER A 115 -45.65 -10.52 -44.77
CA SER A 115 -45.57 -11.81 -45.47
C SER A 115 -44.25 -11.94 -46.23
N PRO A 116 -43.32 -12.74 -45.78
CA PRO A 116 -42.19 -13.12 -46.62
C PRO A 116 -42.72 -13.95 -47.78
N ALA A 117 -42.48 -13.54 -49.04
CA ALA A 117 -42.72 -14.38 -50.18
C ALA A 117 -41.76 -15.62 -50.09
N PRO A 118 -42.29 -16.83 -50.19
CA PRO A 118 -41.39 -18.02 -50.16
C PRO A 118 -40.51 -17.99 -51.42
N PRO A 119 -39.24 -18.32 -51.27
CA PRO A 119 -38.26 -18.30 -52.38
C PRO A 119 -38.59 -19.24 -53.52
N ASP A 120 -39.46 -20.25 -53.30
CA ASP A 120 -39.70 -21.34 -54.24
C ASP A 120 -41.18 -21.46 -54.70
N GLY A 121 -41.98 -20.42 -54.57
CA GLY A 121 -43.40 -20.41 -54.98
C GLY A 121 -44.30 -21.31 -54.11
N GLY A 122 -43.85 -21.67 -52.92
CA GLY A 122 -44.63 -22.45 -51.96
C GLY A 122 -45.63 -21.58 -51.17
N THR A 123 -46.29 -22.19 -50.18
CA THR A 123 -47.29 -21.51 -49.34
C THR A 123 -46.61 -20.39 -48.54
N ALA A 124 -47.05 -19.17 -48.76
CA ALA A 124 -46.60 -18.01 -47.99
C ALA A 124 -47.14 -18.08 -46.55
N TRP A 125 -46.25 -18.14 -45.58
CA TRP A 125 -46.65 -18.08 -44.18
C TRP A 125 -45.88 -16.96 -43.47
N GLY A 126 -46.43 -16.50 -42.39
CA GLY A 126 -45.82 -15.47 -41.57
C GLY A 126 -46.44 -15.45 -40.18
N TYR A 127 -45.85 -14.66 -39.33
CA TYR A 127 -46.39 -14.44 -38.01
C TYR A 127 -46.55 -12.92 -37.79
N THR A 128 -47.44 -12.55 -36.91
CA THR A 128 -47.61 -11.13 -36.53
C THR A 128 -46.48 -10.77 -35.59
N THR A 129 -45.67 -9.75 -35.93
CA THR A 129 -44.62 -9.22 -35.08
C THR A 129 -45.13 -8.54 -33.84
N ARG A 130 -46.43 -8.20 -33.83
CA ARG A 130 -47.09 -7.60 -32.66
C ARG A 130 -48.23 -8.51 -32.22
N PRO A 131 -48.33 -8.73 -30.88
CA PRO A 131 -49.44 -9.51 -30.34
C PRO A 131 -50.80 -8.88 -30.73
N ILE A 132 -51.73 -9.70 -31.16
CA ILE A 132 -53.10 -9.26 -31.53
C ILE A 132 -53.99 -9.39 -30.30
N ARG A 133 -54.79 -8.36 -30.04
CA ARG A 133 -55.81 -8.41 -29.00
C ARG A 133 -57.00 -9.18 -29.46
N ILE A 134 -57.27 -10.32 -28.85
CA ILE A 134 -58.45 -11.12 -29.06
C ILE A 134 -59.50 -10.72 -28.01
N PRO A 135 -60.75 -10.43 -28.39
CA PRO A 135 -61.78 -10.02 -27.44
C PRO A 135 -62.14 -11.15 -26.47
N ALA A 136 -62.96 -10.86 -25.47
CA ALA A 136 -63.50 -11.88 -24.58
C ALA A 136 -64.34 -12.89 -25.34
N PRO A 137 -64.23 -14.19 -25.05
CA PRO A 137 -65.06 -15.21 -25.65
C PRO A 137 -66.53 -15.07 -25.27
N HIS A 138 -67.43 -15.35 -26.20
CA HIS A 138 -68.86 -15.30 -25.94
C HIS A 138 -69.36 -16.42 -25.05
N ASP A 139 -68.72 -17.59 -25.17
CA ASP A 139 -69.07 -18.80 -24.41
C ASP A 139 -67.80 -19.29 -23.67
N TYR A 140 -67.40 -18.50 -22.67
CA TYR A 140 -66.17 -18.82 -21.91
C TYR A 140 -66.26 -20.15 -21.18
N LYS A 141 -65.29 -21.01 -21.39
CA LYS A 141 -65.15 -22.30 -20.68
C LYS A 141 -63.99 -22.24 -19.72
N PRO A 142 -64.21 -22.41 -18.39
CA PRO A 142 -63.12 -22.51 -17.42
C PRO A 142 -62.13 -23.64 -17.83
N GLY A 143 -60.85 -23.28 -17.96
CA GLY A 143 -59.83 -24.20 -18.46
C GLY A 143 -59.73 -24.29 -19.97
N GLY A 144 -60.45 -23.49 -20.74
CA GLY A 144 -60.36 -23.33 -22.20
C GLY A 144 -59.04 -22.66 -22.62
N ALA A 145 -58.93 -22.49 -23.94
CA ALA A 145 -57.71 -21.92 -24.54
C ALA A 145 -57.53 -20.43 -24.31
N PHE A 146 -58.62 -19.70 -24.00
CA PHE A 146 -58.62 -18.26 -23.92
C PHE A 146 -58.96 -17.73 -22.53
N ASP A 147 -58.56 -16.49 -22.26
CA ASP A 147 -58.89 -15.80 -21.05
C ASP A 147 -60.32 -15.24 -21.03
N LYS A 148 -60.97 -15.27 -19.88
CA LYS A 148 -62.31 -14.74 -19.66
C LYS A 148 -62.51 -13.34 -20.18
N ASP A 149 -61.52 -12.48 -19.99
CA ASP A 149 -61.60 -11.05 -20.33
C ASP A 149 -60.94 -10.75 -21.70
N GLY A 150 -60.62 -11.78 -22.44
CA GLY A 150 -59.84 -11.67 -23.66
C GLY A 150 -58.36 -11.44 -23.35
N GLY A 151 -57.51 -11.41 -24.36
CA GLY A 151 -56.05 -11.27 -24.13
C GLY A 151 -55.33 -10.82 -25.38
N THR A 152 -54.02 -10.72 -25.24
CA THR A 152 -53.13 -10.37 -26.33
C THR A 152 -52.36 -11.62 -26.72
N TYR A 153 -52.48 -12.08 -27.93
CA TYR A 153 -51.96 -13.37 -28.41
C TYR A 153 -51.07 -13.15 -29.63
N LEU A 154 -50.00 -13.92 -29.73
CA LEU A 154 -49.24 -14.04 -30.97
C LEU A 154 -50.05 -14.95 -31.94
N VAL A 155 -50.18 -14.54 -33.19
CA VAL A 155 -50.92 -15.30 -34.20
C VAL A 155 -50.02 -15.55 -35.37
N MET A 156 -49.88 -16.84 -35.72
CA MET A 156 -49.23 -17.28 -36.95
C MET A 156 -50.29 -17.43 -38.04
N TYR A 157 -49.95 -17.14 -39.26
CA TYR A 157 -50.85 -17.27 -40.37
C TYR A 157 -50.14 -17.76 -41.62
N ALA A 158 -50.88 -18.43 -42.49
CA ALA A 158 -50.44 -18.79 -43.82
C ALA A 158 -51.55 -18.40 -44.84
N GLU A 159 -51.14 -17.97 -46.00
CA GLU A 159 -52.00 -17.72 -47.13
C GLU A 159 -51.86 -18.89 -48.14
N ILE A 160 -52.97 -19.55 -48.44
CA ILE A 160 -53.06 -20.64 -49.42
C ILE A 160 -54.19 -20.33 -50.43
N ARG A 161 -54.08 -20.87 -51.60
CA ARG A 161 -55.14 -20.79 -52.57
C ARG A 161 -56.01 -22.05 -52.47
N ALA A 162 -57.31 -21.86 -52.68
CA ALA A 162 -58.25 -22.98 -52.61
C ALA A 162 -57.96 -24.07 -53.68
N ASP A 163 -57.33 -23.70 -54.81
CA ASP A 163 -56.88 -24.63 -55.82
C ASP A 163 -55.69 -25.53 -55.37
N GLU A 164 -55.03 -25.19 -54.29
CA GLU A 164 -53.98 -26.04 -53.66
C GLU A 164 -54.59 -27.15 -52.78
N LEU A 165 -55.86 -27.06 -52.43
CA LEU A 165 -56.62 -28.03 -51.64
C LEU A 165 -57.24 -29.12 -52.50
N SER A 166 -57.62 -30.26 -51.89
CA SER A 166 -58.40 -31.26 -52.57
C SER A 166 -59.78 -30.76 -53.00
N GLY A 167 -60.32 -31.22 -54.08
CA GLY A 167 -61.65 -30.84 -54.58
C GLY A 167 -62.75 -31.11 -53.55
N ASP A 168 -62.64 -32.16 -52.76
CA ASP A 168 -63.58 -32.52 -51.70
C ASP A 168 -63.47 -31.53 -50.52
N GLU A 169 -62.30 -31.04 -50.20
CA GLU A 169 -62.07 -30.02 -49.10
C GLU A 169 -62.60 -28.67 -49.55
N VAL A 170 -62.37 -28.24 -50.78
CA VAL A 170 -62.93 -27.02 -51.35
C VAL A 170 -64.46 -27.02 -51.27
N ALA A 171 -65.08 -28.16 -51.60
CA ALA A 171 -66.51 -28.33 -51.47
C ALA A 171 -66.98 -28.35 -50.02
N ALA A 172 -66.26 -28.97 -49.10
CA ALA A 172 -66.57 -29.02 -47.67
C ALA A 172 -66.45 -27.63 -47.03
N LEU A 173 -65.49 -26.82 -47.43
CA LEU A 173 -65.33 -25.43 -46.99
C LEU A 173 -66.29 -24.45 -47.62
N GLY A 174 -67.00 -24.87 -48.68
CA GLY A 174 -68.00 -24.08 -49.39
C GLY A 174 -67.42 -22.81 -50.02
N VAL A 175 -66.21 -22.85 -50.50
CA VAL A 175 -65.48 -21.76 -51.12
C VAL A 175 -65.32 -21.93 -52.61
N ALA A 176 -65.06 -20.88 -53.37
CA ALA A 176 -64.74 -20.94 -54.77
C ALA A 176 -63.32 -21.50 -54.97
N ALA A 177 -63.14 -22.23 -56.09
CA ALA A 177 -61.82 -22.87 -56.35
C ALA A 177 -60.64 -21.86 -56.49
N ASP A 178 -60.93 -20.58 -56.78
CA ASP A 178 -59.97 -19.50 -56.92
C ASP A 178 -59.85 -18.66 -55.67
N ALA A 179 -60.54 -19.03 -54.60
CA ALA A 179 -60.53 -18.24 -53.35
C ALA A 179 -59.18 -18.27 -52.67
N GLN A 180 -58.76 -17.13 -52.15
CA GLN A 180 -57.63 -17.02 -51.23
C GLN A 180 -58.09 -17.33 -49.81
N LEU A 181 -57.43 -18.26 -49.15
CA LEU A 181 -57.68 -18.68 -47.78
C LEU A 181 -56.53 -18.24 -46.89
N ARG A 182 -56.88 -17.78 -45.71
CA ARG A 182 -55.88 -17.54 -44.63
C ARG A 182 -56.14 -18.50 -43.49
N VAL A 183 -55.12 -19.22 -43.15
CA VAL A 183 -55.12 -20.13 -42.01
C VAL A 183 -54.42 -19.46 -40.88
N TYR A 184 -55.12 -19.21 -39.80
CA TYR A 184 -54.57 -18.62 -38.57
C TYR A 184 -54.40 -19.69 -37.51
N VAL A 185 -53.30 -19.64 -36.80
CA VAL A 185 -53.06 -20.43 -35.58
C VAL A 185 -52.71 -19.48 -34.46
N VAL A 186 -53.48 -19.54 -33.40
CA VAL A 186 -53.20 -18.73 -32.19
C VAL A 186 -52.19 -19.45 -31.34
N VAL A 187 -51.06 -18.78 -31.10
CA VAL A 187 -50.05 -19.28 -30.15
C VAL A 187 -50.56 -18.99 -28.77
N LEU A 188 -50.98 -20.02 -28.06
CA LEU A 188 -51.54 -19.89 -26.73
C LEU A 188 -50.43 -19.50 -25.75
N PRO A 189 -50.46 -18.28 -25.18
CA PRO A 189 -49.41 -17.86 -24.23
C PRO A 189 -49.45 -18.68 -22.95
N ARG A 190 -50.64 -19.18 -22.54
CA ARG A 190 -50.78 -19.88 -21.26
C ARG A 190 -49.86 -21.13 -21.17
N ALA A 191 -49.85 -22.00 -22.15
CA ALA A 191 -48.97 -23.17 -22.09
C ALA A 191 -47.48 -22.83 -22.19
N ALA A 192 -47.14 -21.81 -23.00
CA ALA A 192 -45.76 -21.35 -23.15
C ALA A 192 -45.33 -20.43 -21.99
N GLU A 193 -46.20 -19.51 -21.55
CA GLU A 193 -45.96 -18.62 -20.43
C GLU A 193 -45.97 -19.37 -19.09
N ASP A 194 -46.89 -20.30 -18.85
CA ASP A 194 -46.92 -21.12 -17.63
C ASP A 194 -45.69 -22.01 -17.54
N ILE A 195 -45.25 -22.59 -18.64
CA ILE A 195 -44.01 -23.39 -18.69
C ILE A 195 -42.78 -22.48 -18.53
N ALA A 196 -42.73 -21.34 -19.24
CA ALA A 196 -41.66 -20.37 -19.11
C ALA A 196 -41.60 -19.79 -17.71
N GLU A 197 -42.71 -19.40 -17.12
CA GLU A 197 -42.80 -18.93 -15.74
C GLU A 197 -42.44 -20.00 -14.71
N ALA A 198 -42.86 -21.25 -14.90
CA ALA A 198 -42.49 -22.35 -14.02
C ALA A 198 -40.99 -22.64 -14.08
N ILE A 199 -40.39 -22.61 -15.27
CA ILE A 199 -38.93 -22.77 -15.47
C ILE A 199 -38.17 -21.59 -14.89
N THR A 200 -38.61 -20.38 -15.18
CA THR A 200 -37.94 -19.16 -14.67
C THR A 200 -38.05 -19.05 -13.16
N ARG A 201 -39.22 -19.24 -12.55
CA ARG A 201 -39.37 -19.27 -11.07
C ARG A 201 -38.54 -20.34 -10.40
N ALA A 202 -38.48 -21.56 -10.98
CA ALA A 202 -37.66 -22.62 -10.43
C ALA A 202 -36.14 -22.32 -10.59
N THR A 203 -35.73 -21.69 -11.68
CA THR A 203 -34.36 -21.30 -11.96
C THR A 203 -33.94 -20.13 -11.11
N ASP A 204 -34.76 -19.09 -10.99
CA ASP A 204 -34.50 -17.91 -10.16
C ASP A 204 -34.33 -18.29 -8.69
N GLY A 205 -35.19 -19.18 -8.16
CA GLY A 205 -35.08 -19.66 -6.80
C GLY A 205 -33.79 -20.49 -6.51
N ARG A 206 -33.26 -21.18 -7.53
CA ARG A 206 -31.97 -21.88 -7.43
C ARG A 206 -30.81 -20.92 -7.56
N LEU A 207 -30.87 -19.99 -8.50
CA LEU A 207 -29.84 -18.97 -8.72
C LEU A 207 -29.69 -18.05 -7.49
N LEU A 208 -30.81 -17.61 -6.89
CA LEU A 208 -30.78 -16.79 -5.69
C LEU A 208 -30.12 -17.51 -4.51
N ARG A 209 -30.47 -18.79 -4.29
CA ARG A 209 -29.86 -19.60 -3.22
C ARG A 209 -28.38 -19.85 -3.48
N ALA A 210 -27.99 -20.24 -4.69
CA ALA A 210 -26.60 -20.45 -5.07
C ALA A 210 -25.78 -19.15 -4.99
N GLY A 211 -26.36 -18.03 -5.43
CA GLY A 211 -25.74 -16.71 -5.33
C GLY A 211 -25.51 -16.27 -3.88
N LEU A 212 -26.49 -16.48 -3.00
CA LEU A 212 -26.36 -16.17 -1.58
C LEU A 212 -25.25 -17.00 -0.91
N VAL A 213 -25.22 -18.31 -1.17
CA VAL A 213 -24.17 -19.21 -0.65
C VAL A 213 -22.79 -18.78 -1.20
N GLY A 214 -22.70 -18.53 -2.51
CA GLY A 214 -21.47 -18.06 -3.13
C GLY A 214 -20.97 -16.75 -2.53
N LEU A 215 -21.87 -15.78 -2.30
CA LEU A 215 -21.54 -14.51 -1.67
C LEU A 215 -20.99 -14.67 -0.26
N VAL A 216 -21.62 -15.54 0.57
CA VAL A 216 -21.14 -15.82 1.92
C VAL A 216 -19.78 -16.50 1.89
N LEU A 217 -19.54 -17.45 0.98
CA LEU A 217 -18.24 -18.11 0.84
C LEU A 217 -17.15 -17.16 0.39
N ILE A 218 -17.43 -16.27 -0.59
CA ILE A 218 -16.48 -15.26 -1.05
C ILE A 218 -16.14 -14.28 0.06
N ALA A 219 -17.15 -13.80 0.80
CA ALA A 219 -16.95 -12.90 1.93
C ALA A 219 -16.11 -13.55 3.06
N ALA A 220 -16.39 -14.80 3.38
CA ALA A 220 -15.63 -15.57 4.36
C ALA A 220 -14.18 -15.78 3.89
N ALA A 221 -13.97 -16.21 2.65
CA ALA A 221 -12.65 -16.42 2.08
C ALA A 221 -11.83 -15.12 2.09
N ALA A 222 -12.42 -14.01 1.66
CA ALA A 222 -11.78 -12.69 1.69
C ALA A 222 -11.41 -12.27 3.13
N TYR A 223 -12.30 -12.46 4.09
CA TYR A 223 -12.03 -12.16 5.50
C TYR A 223 -10.86 -12.96 6.05
N PHE A 224 -10.83 -14.27 5.79
CA PHE A 224 -9.73 -15.13 6.25
C PHE A 224 -8.41 -14.84 5.54
N ALA A 225 -8.43 -14.58 4.22
CA ALA A 225 -7.24 -14.20 3.47
C ALA A 225 -6.59 -12.93 4.04
N VAL A 226 -7.39 -11.88 4.26
CA VAL A 226 -6.91 -10.62 4.85
C VAL A 226 -6.43 -10.83 6.30
N ARG A 227 -7.12 -11.66 7.08
CA ARG A 227 -6.71 -11.99 8.45
C ARG A 227 -5.33 -12.68 8.47
N ILE A 228 -5.08 -13.63 7.58
CA ILE A 228 -3.81 -14.34 7.49
C ILE A 228 -2.71 -13.38 7.01
N ALA A 229 -2.98 -12.59 5.97
CA ALA A 229 -2.02 -11.64 5.40
C ALA A 229 -1.58 -10.54 6.41
N LEU A 230 -2.50 -10.08 7.28
CA LEU A 230 -2.20 -9.04 8.28
C LEU A 230 -1.73 -9.59 9.64
N ARG A 231 -1.65 -10.90 9.82
CA ARG A 231 -1.18 -11.51 11.08
C ARG A 231 0.27 -11.12 11.43
N PRO A 232 1.22 -11.10 10.48
CA PRO A 232 2.59 -10.65 10.74
C PRO A 232 2.67 -9.18 11.17
N VAL A 233 1.86 -8.31 10.57
CA VAL A 233 1.83 -6.87 10.90
C VAL A 233 1.38 -6.65 12.35
N GLU A 234 0.39 -7.42 12.81
CA GLU A 234 -0.07 -7.34 14.21
C GLU A 234 1.02 -7.86 15.18
N ALA A 235 1.75 -8.91 14.81
CA ALA A 235 2.89 -9.39 15.58
C ALA A 235 3.99 -8.32 15.71
N ILE A 236 4.30 -7.62 14.60
CA ILE A 236 5.24 -6.50 14.59
C ILE A 236 4.75 -5.37 15.51
N ARG A 237 3.47 -5.01 15.45
CA ARG A 237 2.88 -3.95 16.30
C ARG A 237 3.01 -4.26 17.79
N VAL A 238 2.68 -5.49 18.17
CA VAL A 238 2.76 -5.94 19.57
C VAL A 238 4.21 -5.92 20.04
N LEU A 239 5.14 -6.45 19.25
CA LEU A 239 6.57 -6.46 19.58
C LEU A 239 7.14 -5.04 19.69
N THR A 240 6.82 -4.13 18.75
CA THR A 240 7.29 -2.74 18.81
C THR A 240 6.74 -2.01 20.05
N ALA A 241 5.54 -2.37 20.51
CA ALA A 241 4.98 -1.82 21.73
C ALA A 241 5.65 -2.39 22.99
N SER A 242 6.10 -3.66 22.99
CA SER A 242 6.80 -4.28 24.12
C SER A 242 8.25 -3.85 24.24
N VAL A 243 8.94 -3.64 23.11
CA VAL A 243 10.34 -3.16 23.06
C VAL A 243 10.53 -1.83 23.78
N THR A 244 9.51 -0.98 23.82
CA THR A 244 9.58 0.32 24.54
C THR A 244 9.62 0.15 26.06
N ALA A 245 9.31 -1.02 26.60
CA ALA A 245 9.11 -1.19 28.05
C ALA A 245 10.10 -2.17 28.74
N SER A 246 10.69 -3.17 28.08
CA SER A 246 11.34 -4.26 28.81
C SER A 246 12.64 -4.85 28.27
N ASP A 247 12.83 -5.05 26.97
CA ASP A 247 14.09 -5.58 26.41
C ASP A 247 14.31 -5.15 24.94
N PRO A 248 15.37 -4.34 24.68
CA PRO A 248 15.70 -3.89 23.33
C PRO A 248 16.34 -4.99 22.45
N ARG A 249 16.57 -6.19 22.95
CA ARG A 249 17.21 -7.29 22.21
C ARG A 249 16.22 -8.15 21.41
N GLU A 250 14.93 -8.04 21.70
CA GLU A 250 13.92 -8.76 20.95
C GLU A 250 13.89 -8.30 19.48
N ARG A 251 13.84 -9.24 18.54
CA ARG A 251 13.82 -8.97 17.11
C ARG A 251 12.54 -9.48 16.49
N VAL A 252 12.06 -8.73 15.50
CA VAL A 252 10.91 -9.12 14.69
C VAL A 252 11.30 -10.35 13.88
N THR A 253 10.51 -11.43 14.02
CA THR A 253 10.66 -12.62 13.18
C THR A 253 10.36 -12.24 11.73
N VAL A 254 11.32 -12.44 10.84
CA VAL A 254 11.15 -12.16 9.41
C VAL A 254 10.35 -13.32 8.79
N PRO A 255 9.10 -13.07 8.32
CA PRO A 255 8.30 -14.13 7.72
C PRO A 255 8.88 -14.52 6.35
N ALA A 256 8.80 -15.82 6.02
CA ALA A 256 9.26 -16.34 4.73
C ALA A 256 8.33 -15.98 3.54
N THR A 257 7.22 -15.28 3.79
CA THR A 257 6.17 -14.98 2.81
C THR A 257 5.96 -13.49 2.65
N GLY A 258 5.97 -13.01 1.39
CA GLY A 258 5.65 -11.63 1.01
C GLY A 258 6.87 -10.70 1.07
N HIS A 259 7.33 -10.22 -0.09
CA HIS A 259 8.50 -9.33 -0.18
C HIS A 259 8.31 -8.04 0.63
N GLU A 260 7.11 -7.48 0.66
CA GLU A 260 6.81 -6.20 1.32
C GLU A 260 6.91 -6.32 2.85
N ILE A 261 6.37 -7.39 3.41
CA ILE A 261 6.40 -7.63 4.87
C ILE A 261 7.83 -7.99 5.32
N THR A 262 8.55 -8.75 4.50
CA THR A 262 9.96 -9.07 4.74
C THR A 262 10.83 -7.81 4.75
N ALA A 263 10.64 -6.91 3.76
CA ALA A 263 11.34 -5.62 3.70
C ALA A 263 11.04 -4.74 4.92
N LEU A 264 9.78 -4.67 5.33
CA LEU A 264 9.36 -3.93 6.52
C LEU A 264 10.01 -4.50 7.79
N ALA A 265 9.95 -5.82 8.00
CA ALA A 265 10.57 -6.47 9.15
C ALA A 265 12.09 -6.25 9.20
N THR A 266 12.76 -6.32 8.05
CA THR A 266 14.20 -6.04 7.94
C THR A 266 14.53 -4.59 8.28
N THR A 267 13.75 -3.63 7.78
CA THR A 267 13.93 -2.20 8.08
C THR A 267 13.77 -1.93 9.58
N ILE A 268 12.75 -2.52 10.20
CA ILE A 268 12.52 -2.40 11.64
C ILE A 268 13.68 -3.00 12.42
N ASN A 269 14.12 -4.21 12.08
CA ASN A 269 15.27 -4.85 12.76
C ASN A 269 16.55 -4.02 12.63
N THR A 270 16.79 -3.41 11.47
CA THR A 270 17.92 -2.48 11.26
C THR A 270 17.81 -1.25 12.15
N THR A 271 16.61 -0.70 12.29
CA THR A 271 16.36 0.46 13.15
C THR A 271 16.54 0.10 14.64
N LEU A 272 16.01 -1.05 15.06
CA LEU A 272 16.21 -1.56 16.41
C LEU A 272 17.70 -1.81 16.72
N GLN A 273 18.47 -2.35 15.75
CA GLN A 273 19.89 -2.53 15.91
C GLN A 273 20.65 -1.21 16.10
N ARG A 274 20.26 -0.17 15.33
CA ARG A 274 20.83 1.17 15.51
C ARG A 274 20.51 1.76 16.88
N LEU A 275 19.28 1.59 17.38
CA LEU A 275 18.87 2.01 18.71
C LEU A 275 19.64 1.27 19.81
N ASP A 276 19.80 -0.04 19.69
CA ASP A 276 20.58 -0.84 20.62
C ASP A 276 22.04 -0.39 20.70
N ASN A 277 22.66 -0.16 19.55
CA ASN A 277 24.02 0.33 19.48
C ASN A 277 24.16 1.70 20.12
N ALA A 278 23.22 2.62 19.84
CA ALA A 278 23.22 3.95 20.45
C ALA A 278 23.02 3.87 21.97
N ALA A 279 22.08 3.07 22.46
CA ALA A 279 21.86 2.85 23.89
C ALA A 279 23.05 2.20 24.59
N ALA A 280 23.73 1.26 23.93
CA ALA A 280 24.93 0.63 24.44
C ALA A 280 26.12 1.61 24.50
N GLN A 281 26.25 2.49 23.50
CA GLN A 281 27.25 3.58 23.51
C GLN A 281 26.97 4.57 24.63
N GLN A 282 25.73 4.99 24.79
CA GLN A 282 25.34 5.91 25.87
C GLN A 282 25.60 5.31 27.25
N ARG A 283 25.26 4.04 27.48
CA ARG A 283 25.55 3.35 28.77
C ARG A 283 27.04 3.27 29.05
N ARG A 284 27.86 2.93 28.06
CA ARG A 284 29.33 2.93 28.18
C ARG A 284 29.85 4.32 28.51
N PHE A 285 29.41 5.35 27.77
CA PHE A 285 29.80 6.72 28.01
C PHE A 285 29.51 7.19 29.45
N VAL A 286 28.31 6.89 29.99
CA VAL A 286 27.97 7.22 31.37
C VAL A 286 28.82 6.47 32.38
N ALA A 287 29.08 5.19 32.15
CA ALA A 287 29.92 4.35 33.02
C ALA A 287 31.39 4.85 33.05
N ASP A 288 31.94 5.15 31.88
CA ASP A 288 33.31 5.64 31.73
C ASP A 288 33.47 7.05 32.35
N ALA A 289 32.50 7.93 32.11
CA ALA A 289 32.48 9.24 32.72
C ALA A 289 32.43 9.19 34.26
N ALA A 290 31.58 8.31 34.81
CA ALA A 290 31.51 8.09 36.26
C ALA A 290 32.83 7.53 36.81
N HIS A 291 33.50 6.66 36.08
CA HIS A 291 34.80 6.11 36.49
C HIS A 291 35.89 7.18 36.50
N GLU A 292 35.98 7.98 35.41
CA GLU A 292 36.99 9.04 35.28
C GLU A 292 36.75 10.24 36.25
N LEU A 293 35.52 10.47 36.67
CA LEU A 293 35.20 11.44 37.72
C LEU A 293 35.57 10.92 39.13
N ARG A 294 35.34 9.63 39.40
CA ARG A 294 35.57 9.04 40.74
C ARG A 294 37.05 9.04 41.11
N SER A 295 37.95 8.71 40.17
CA SER A 295 39.37 8.61 40.43
C SER A 295 40.00 9.89 40.99
N PRO A 296 39.90 11.06 40.30
CA PRO A 296 40.48 12.31 40.83
C PRO A 296 39.77 12.81 42.12
N LEU A 297 38.47 12.52 42.26
CA LEU A 297 37.72 12.86 43.46
C LEU A 297 38.22 12.06 44.67
N THR A 298 38.42 10.76 44.50
CA THR A 298 38.99 9.89 45.56
C THR A 298 40.41 10.34 45.95
N THR A 299 41.27 10.65 44.96
CA THR A 299 42.59 11.17 45.23
C THR A 299 42.56 12.49 45.97
N LEU A 300 41.68 13.39 45.59
CA LEU A 300 41.46 14.69 46.25
C LEU A 300 41.03 14.50 47.72
N LEU A 301 40.02 13.68 47.94
CA LEU A 301 39.51 13.37 49.28
C LEU A 301 40.59 12.74 50.16
N ALA A 302 41.25 11.70 49.66
CA ALA A 302 42.30 11.02 50.42
C ALA A 302 43.48 11.94 50.77
N SER A 303 43.89 12.83 49.85
CA SER A 303 44.96 13.80 50.13
C SER A 303 44.55 14.82 51.20
N LEU A 304 43.32 15.27 51.21
CA LEU A 304 42.80 16.20 52.23
C LEU A 304 42.57 15.50 53.56
N GLU A 305 42.03 14.30 53.60
CA GLU A 305 41.85 13.51 54.81
C GLU A 305 43.19 13.20 55.51
N VAL A 306 44.22 12.81 54.77
CA VAL A 306 45.57 12.60 55.31
C VAL A 306 46.14 13.91 55.82
N ALA A 307 45.99 15.03 55.12
CA ALA A 307 46.46 16.31 55.55
C ALA A 307 45.77 16.78 56.86
N LEU A 308 44.47 16.52 56.99
CA LEU A 308 43.72 16.84 58.21
C LEU A 308 44.00 15.91 59.36
N ALA A 309 44.31 14.63 59.12
CA ALA A 309 44.66 13.65 60.15
C ALA A 309 46.07 13.87 60.74
N TYR A 310 46.97 14.44 59.94
CA TYR A 310 48.37 14.69 60.37
C TYR A 310 48.80 16.12 60.07
N PRO A 311 48.14 17.13 60.62
CA PRO A 311 48.36 18.58 60.32
C PRO A 311 49.79 19.05 60.54
N GLU A 312 50.46 18.55 61.54
CA GLU A 312 51.83 18.91 61.90
C GLU A 312 52.91 18.36 60.99
N ARG A 313 52.52 17.30 60.19
CA ARG A 313 53.47 16.63 59.26
C ARG A 313 53.13 16.93 57.80
N THR A 314 52.10 17.72 57.55
CA THR A 314 51.59 18.02 56.21
C THR A 314 52.31 19.25 55.64
N ASP A 315 52.83 19.07 54.41
CA ASP A 315 53.20 20.19 53.55
C ASP A 315 51.94 20.78 52.93
N TRP A 316 51.33 21.77 53.56
CA TRP A 316 50.12 22.45 53.17
C TRP A 316 50.17 23.08 51.77
N PRO A 317 51.27 23.75 51.35
CA PRO A 317 51.44 24.21 49.97
C PRO A 317 51.36 23.09 48.92
N ALA A 318 52.03 21.97 49.16
CA ALA A 318 52.00 20.80 48.27
C ALA A 318 50.59 20.16 48.22
N ALA A 319 49.95 20.03 49.40
CA ALA A 319 48.56 19.52 49.48
C ALA A 319 47.55 20.40 48.73
N ALA A 320 47.62 21.74 48.95
CA ALA A 320 46.80 22.72 48.26
C ALA A 320 47.03 22.72 46.73
N THR A 321 48.30 22.58 46.29
CA THR A 321 48.65 22.51 44.89
C THR A 321 48.08 21.23 44.25
N THR A 322 48.12 20.11 44.95
CA THR A 322 47.56 18.84 44.50
C THR A 322 46.04 18.94 44.42
N ALA A 323 45.38 19.51 45.43
CA ALA A 323 43.94 19.73 45.44
C ALA A 323 43.49 20.64 44.27
N ALA A 324 44.20 21.75 44.07
CA ALA A 324 43.93 22.68 42.96
C ALA A 324 44.09 21.99 41.58
N ARG A 325 45.11 21.15 41.42
CA ARG A 325 45.36 20.37 40.19
C ARG A 325 44.21 19.40 39.93
N GLN A 326 43.77 18.63 40.93
CA GLN A 326 42.68 17.68 40.78
C GLN A 326 41.35 18.39 40.50
N THR A 327 41.09 19.55 41.14
CA THR A 327 39.90 20.35 40.89
C THR A 327 39.86 20.88 39.44
N ARG A 328 40.99 21.40 38.92
CA ARG A 328 41.07 21.84 37.51
C ARG A 328 40.85 20.68 36.56
N ARG A 329 41.39 19.52 36.86
CA ARG A 329 41.18 18.31 36.05
C ARG A 329 39.69 17.91 36.01
N LEU A 330 39.00 17.92 37.15
CA LEU A 330 37.55 17.66 37.23
C LEU A 330 36.76 18.71 36.46
N HIS A 331 37.14 19.99 36.54
CA HIS A 331 36.48 21.06 35.80
C HIS A 331 36.59 20.83 34.27
N THR A 332 37.82 20.59 33.77
CA THR A 332 38.05 20.31 32.35
C THR A 332 37.27 19.07 31.87
N LEU A 333 37.25 17.99 32.69
CA LEU A 333 36.48 16.79 32.34
C LEU A 333 34.97 17.07 32.25
N ALA A 334 34.44 17.88 33.20
CA ALA A 334 33.03 18.25 33.17
C ALA A 334 32.67 19.11 31.93
N GLU A 335 33.54 20.04 31.55
CA GLU A 335 33.38 20.86 30.33
C GLU A 335 33.44 20.00 29.08
N ASP A 336 34.36 19.03 29.02
CA ASP A 336 34.51 18.07 27.92
C ASP A 336 33.24 17.22 27.75
N LEU A 337 32.69 16.71 28.86
CA LEU A 337 31.44 15.94 28.87
C LEU A 337 30.24 16.77 28.42
N LEU A 338 30.13 18.02 28.89
CA LEU A 338 29.06 18.91 28.45
C LEU A 338 29.17 19.27 26.97
N LEU A 339 30.37 19.46 26.46
CA LEU A 339 30.60 19.71 25.04
C LEU A 339 30.18 18.49 24.19
N LEU A 340 30.63 17.29 24.56
CA LEU A 340 30.23 16.07 23.88
C LEU A 340 28.73 15.84 23.87
N ALA A 341 28.05 16.12 25.01
CA ALA A 341 26.58 16.03 25.06
C ALA A 341 25.89 17.05 24.14
N ARG A 342 26.46 18.24 23.95
CA ARG A 342 25.97 19.22 22.97
C ARG A 342 26.29 18.85 21.53
N LEU A 343 27.40 18.19 21.26
CA LEU A 343 27.79 17.73 19.93
C LEU A 343 26.92 16.55 19.46
N ASP A 344 26.51 15.67 20.39
CA ASP A 344 25.60 14.55 20.11
C ASP A 344 24.18 15.03 19.75
N THR A 345 23.74 16.20 20.26
CA THR A 345 22.51 16.86 19.83
C THR A 345 22.80 17.70 18.59
N ARG A 346 22.38 17.22 17.41
CA ARG A 346 22.57 17.89 16.09
C ARG A 346 21.90 19.27 16.00
N THR A 347 22.24 20.19 16.87
CA THR A 347 21.77 21.58 16.76
C THR A 347 22.67 22.30 15.74
N PRO A 348 22.11 22.88 14.67
CA PRO A 348 22.91 23.68 13.73
C PRO A 348 23.60 24.81 14.52
N THR A 349 24.88 24.99 14.29
CA THR A 349 25.60 26.18 14.78
C THR A 349 24.95 27.42 14.17
N ALA A 350 24.85 28.50 14.95
CA ALA A 350 24.54 29.83 14.43
C ALA A 350 25.45 30.14 13.22
N ASP A 351 25.03 31.03 12.32
CA ASP A 351 25.65 31.31 11.04
C ASP A 351 27.17 31.13 11.06
N PRO A 352 27.75 30.26 10.22
CA PRO A 352 29.18 29.98 10.24
C PRO A 352 29.94 31.22 9.79
N GLU A 353 30.79 31.72 10.66
CA GLU A 353 31.73 32.81 10.37
C GLU A 353 32.93 32.29 9.56
N THR A 354 33.59 33.18 8.81
CA THR A 354 34.86 32.83 8.16
C THR A 354 36.01 33.05 9.16
N VAL A 355 36.65 31.95 9.57
CA VAL A 355 37.73 31.95 10.54
C VAL A 355 39.08 31.83 9.80
N ASP A 356 40.03 32.73 10.15
CA ASP A 356 41.42 32.63 9.72
C ASP A 356 42.16 31.60 10.64
N LEU A 357 42.32 30.39 10.10
CA LEU A 357 43.00 29.31 10.82
C LEU A 357 44.50 29.57 11.00
N THR A 358 45.14 30.31 10.08
CA THR A 358 46.56 30.68 10.18
C THR A 358 46.81 31.61 11.36
N ALA A 359 46.01 32.67 11.43
CA ALA A 359 46.08 33.62 12.58
C ALA A 359 45.75 32.91 13.90
N LEU A 360 44.78 32.00 13.90
CA LEU A 360 44.40 31.23 15.08
C LEU A 360 45.53 30.33 15.56
N VAL A 361 46.17 29.56 14.67
CA VAL A 361 47.29 28.67 15.05
C VAL A 361 48.47 29.48 15.52
N THR A 362 48.83 30.60 14.85
CA THR A 362 49.93 31.48 15.26
C THR A 362 49.70 31.98 16.67
N ARG A 363 48.50 32.51 16.96
CA ARG A 363 48.12 32.96 18.30
C ARG A 363 48.23 31.89 19.35
N LEU A 364 47.77 30.66 19.04
CA LEU A 364 47.84 29.55 19.97
C LEU A 364 49.27 29.09 20.21
N THR A 365 50.13 29.08 19.19
CA THR A 365 51.54 28.67 19.33
C THR A 365 52.35 29.67 20.14
N GLU A 366 52.09 31.00 20.02
CA GLU A 366 52.72 32.06 20.81
C GLU A 366 52.32 32.05 22.29
N GLN A 367 51.07 31.69 22.58
CA GLN A 367 50.54 31.64 23.95
C GLN A 367 50.89 30.35 24.70
N TYR A 368 51.50 29.36 24.02
CA TYR A 368 51.72 28.06 24.64
C TYR A 368 52.89 28.07 25.60
N PRO A 369 52.69 27.71 26.88
CA PRO A 369 53.77 27.76 27.90
C PRO A 369 54.74 26.57 27.65
N LEU A 370 55.83 26.81 26.97
CA LEU A 370 56.91 25.83 26.75
C LEU A 370 57.89 25.75 27.89
N THR A 371 57.53 26.17 29.08
CA THR A 371 58.42 26.43 30.22
C THR A 371 58.94 25.19 30.95
N GLU A 372 58.31 24.04 30.82
CA GLU A 372 58.67 22.83 31.56
C GLU A 372 59.57 21.85 30.81
N ARG A 373 59.67 21.98 29.49
CA ARG A 373 60.56 21.16 28.59
C ARG A 373 61.06 22.01 27.43
N PRO A 374 62.24 21.77 26.90
CA PRO A 374 62.76 22.45 25.72
C PRO A 374 62.06 21.85 24.47
N LEU A 375 60.82 22.16 24.29
CA LEU A 375 60.05 21.77 23.08
C LEU A 375 60.12 22.87 22.02
N ALA A 376 60.52 22.50 20.81
CA ALA A 376 60.51 23.41 19.67
C ALA A 376 59.11 23.30 19.00
N LEU A 377 58.27 24.30 19.19
CA LEU A 377 56.98 24.43 18.47
C LEU A 377 57.19 25.34 17.27
N THR A 378 56.99 24.80 16.07
CA THR A 378 57.14 25.52 14.81
C THR A 378 55.80 25.49 14.04
N CYS A 379 55.43 26.65 13.48
CA CYS A 379 54.32 26.78 12.59
C CYS A 379 54.81 27.16 11.21
N ASP A 380 54.49 26.35 10.20
CA ASP A 380 54.78 26.63 8.79
C ASP A 380 53.50 26.81 8.01
N SER A 381 53.26 28.01 7.49
CA SER A 381 52.10 28.35 6.67
C SER A 381 52.53 29.04 5.42
N THR A 382 52.09 28.56 4.27
CA THR A 382 52.44 29.11 2.97
C THR A 382 51.51 30.24 2.50
N ALA A 383 50.31 30.35 3.08
CA ALA A 383 49.31 31.38 2.78
C ALA A 383 48.21 31.40 3.85
N PRO A 384 47.47 32.50 3.99
CA PRO A 384 46.28 32.55 4.87
C PRO A 384 45.29 31.47 4.50
N ALA A 385 44.79 30.74 5.49
CA ALA A 385 43.88 29.61 5.32
C ALA A 385 42.57 29.89 6.10
N HIS A 386 41.48 29.93 5.39
CA HIS A 386 40.16 30.26 5.93
C HIS A 386 39.22 29.04 5.86
N ALA A 387 38.42 28.86 6.93
CA ALA A 387 37.37 27.86 6.97
C ALA A 387 36.09 28.49 7.56
N HIS A 388 34.93 27.98 7.12
CA HIS A 388 33.65 28.37 7.72
C HIS A 388 33.41 27.57 9.01
N GLY A 389 33.12 28.30 10.12
CA GLY A 389 32.82 27.64 11.38
C GLY A 389 32.76 28.62 12.54
N ASN A 390 32.87 28.06 13.76
CA ASN A 390 32.91 28.81 14.99
C ASN A 390 34.34 28.90 15.52
N LEU A 391 34.80 30.11 15.85
CA LEU A 391 36.15 30.36 16.33
C LEU A 391 36.48 29.55 17.57
N ASP A 392 35.60 29.51 18.56
CA ASP A 392 35.80 28.82 19.84
C ASP A 392 35.90 27.28 19.62
N GLU A 393 35.08 26.74 18.69
CA GLU A 393 35.11 25.32 18.34
C GLU A 393 36.44 24.94 17.65
N TYR A 394 36.93 25.77 16.74
CA TYR A 394 38.27 25.60 16.13
C TYR A 394 39.40 25.76 17.13
N GLU A 395 39.30 26.75 17.98
CA GLU A 395 40.31 26.93 19.06
C GLU A 395 40.37 25.70 19.96
N ARG A 396 39.21 25.16 20.38
CA ARG A 396 39.12 23.93 21.19
C ARG A 396 39.69 22.70 20.45
N LEU A 397 39.37 22.55 19.17
CA LEU A 397 39.91 21.47 18.35
C LEU A 397 41.44 21.53 18.30
N LEU A 398 41.99 22.69 17.96
CA LEU A 398 43.42 22.88 17.82
C LEU A 398 44.16 22.74 19.17
N ARG A 399 43.62 23.26 20.27
CA ARG A 399 44.14 23.05 21.62
C ARG A 399 44.23 21.56 21.95
N ASN A 400 43.20 20.77 21.67
CA ASN A 400 43.22 19.34 21.91
C ASN A 400 44.35 18.63 21.13
N LEU A 401 44.61 19.03 19.88
CA LEU A 401 45.70 18.46 19.08
C LEU A 401 47.08 18.89 19.60
N ILE A 402 47.25 20.18 19.96
CA ILE A 402 48.49 20.74 20.45
C ILE A 402 48.80 20.18 21.86
N ASP A 403 47.79 20.08 22.74
CA ASP A 403 47.95 19.48 24.07
C ASP A 403 48.37 18.00 23.98
N ASN A 404 47.79 17.28 23.05
CA ASN A 404 48.18 15.89 22.80
C ASN A 404 49.62 15.78 22.30
N ALA A 405 50.00 16.59 21.32
CA ALA A 405 51.35 16.66 20.82
C ALA A 405 52.36 17.05 21.93
N THR A 406 52.06 18.06 22.73
CA THR A 406 52.90 18.54 23.86
C THR A 406 53.11 17.43 24.90
N ARG A 407 52.09 16.61 25.13
CA ARG A 407 52.17 15.51 26.10
C ARG A 407 53.11 14.38 25.63
N HIS A 408 53.10 14.09 24.34
CA HIS A 408 53.74 12.94 23.76
C HIS A 408 55.07 13.25 23.05
N ALA A 409 55.30 14.50 22.63
CA ALA A 409 56.54 14.89 21.97
C ALA A 409 57.75 14.68 22.86
N ALA A 410 58.86 14.26 22.26
CA ALA A 410 60.15 14.20 22.91
C ALA A 410 60.83 15.60 22.94
N HIS A 411 60.93 16.26 21.78
CA HIS A 411 61.67 17.52 21.64
C HIS A 411 60.98 18.50 20.65
N ARG A 412 60.18 18.01 19.69
CA ARG A 412 59.68 18.83 18.57
C ARG A 412 58.21 18.59 18.26
N ILE A 413 57.50 19.70 18.05
CA ILE A 413 56.17 19.73 17.50
C ILE A 413 56.19 20.61 16.26
N GLN A 414 55.69 20.08 15.13
CA GLN A 414 55.60 20.84 13.90
C GLN A 414 54.13 20.93 13.46
N ILE A 415 53.66 22.15 13.28
CA ILE A 415 52.31 22.43 12.75
C ILE A 415 52.50 22.97 11.33
N THR A 416 51.79 22.39 10.35
CA THR A 416 51.81 22.91 8.97
C THR A 416 50.39 23.16 8.50
N ILE A 417 50.17 24.28 7.79
CA ILE A 417 48.90 24.66 7.22
C ILE A 417 49.08 24.87 5.72
N ARG A 418 48.27 24.21 4.93
CA ARG A 418 48.30 24.31 3.47
C ARG A 418 46.92 24.37 2.88
N ASN A 419 46.73 25.21 1.87
CA ASN A 419 45.56 25.18 1.05
C ASN A 419 45.75 24.15 -0.09
N GLN A 420 44.87 23.14 -0.15
CA GLN A 420 44.86 22.11 -1.18
C GLN A 420 43.46 22.07 -1.84
N ASP A 421 43.36 22.61 -3.02
CA ASP A 421 42.08 22.69 -3.78
C ASP A 421 40.95 23.32 -2.95
N ALA A 422 39.91 22.53 -2.68
CA ALA A 422 38.75 22.93 -1.89
C ALA A 422 38.95 22.75 -0.37
N TRP A 423 40.15 22.39 0.10
CA TRP A 423 40.41 22.02 1.48
C TRP A 423 41.53 22.87 2.09
N VAL A 424 41.39 23.18 3.34
CA VAL A 424 42.50 23.54 4.22
C VAL A 424 42.98 22.29 4.89
N VAL A 425 44.25 21.95 4.75
CA VAL A 425 44.90 20.82 5.37
C VAL A 425 45.85 21.33 6.46
N LEU A 426 45.53 21.00 7.70
CA LEU A 426 46.38 21.31 8.86
C LEU A 426 46.94 19.99 9.41
N THR A 427 48.25 19.94 9.62
CA THR A 427 48.90 18.78 10.24
C THR A 427 49.60 19.18 11.55
N VAL A 428 49.42 18.35 12.56
CA VAL A 428 50.17 18.47 13.84
C VAL A 428 51.00 17.20 13.97
N HIS A 429 52.33 17.36 13.95
CA HIS A 429 53.29 16.25 14.01
C HIS A 429 54.18 16.43 15.25
N ASP A 430 54.26 15.39 16.03
CA ASP A 430 55.20 15.28 17.17
C ASP A 430 56.29 14.22 16.88
N ASP A 431 57.40 14.29 17.57
CA ASP A 431 58.52 13.36 17.52
C ASP A 431 58.49 12.32 18.68
N GLY A 432 57.33 12.01 19.17
CA GLY A 432 57.11 11.07 20.26
C GLY A 432 57.19 9.60 19.81
N PRO A 433 56.69 8.69 20.65
CA PRO A 433 56.72 7.23 20.33
C PRO A 433 55.82 6.83 19.20
N GLY A 434 54.91 7.74 18.76
CA GLY A 434 53.91 7.44 17.73
C GLY A 434 52.74 6.62 18.25
N VAL A 435 51.90 6.14 17.30
CA VAL A 435 50.73 5.31 17.58
C VAL A 435 50.79 4.06 16.73
N PRO A 436 50.59 2.86 17.33
CA PRO A 436 50.52 1.60 16.59
C PRO A 436 49.43 1.64 15.54
N THR A 437 49.65 1.04 14.37
CA THR A 437 48.70 1.06 13.26
C THR A 437 47.37 0.43 13.64
N GLU A 438 47.37 -0.57 14.51
CA GLU A 438 46.18 -1.25 15.03
C GLU A 438 45.30 -0.34 15.91
N ASP A 439 45.88 0.68 16.50
CA ASP A 439 45.19 1.64 17.37
C ASP A 439 44.85 2.96 16.68
N ALA A 440 45.20 3.12 15.39
CA ALA A 440 45.06 4.36 14.64
C ALA A 440 43.61 4.95 14.61
N GLU A 441 42.62 4.08 14.61
CA GLU A 441 41.21 4.51 14.71
C GLU A 441 40.73 4.56 16.16
N ARG A 442 41.21 3.69 17.03
CA ARG A 442 40.80 3.58 18.42
C ARG A 442 41.17 4.78 19.28
N ILE A 443 42.28 5.46 18.96
CA ILE A 443 42.69 6.69 19.70
C ILE A 443 41.67 7.82 19.63
N PHE A 444 40.77 7.78 18.69
CA PHE A 444 39.67 8.76 18.55
C PHE A 444 38.38 8.34 19.27
N GLU A 445 38.35 7.14 19.85
CA GLU A 445 37.22 6.72 20.69
C GLU A 445 37.27 7.42 22.06
N ARG A 446 36.09 7.67 22.63
CA ARG A 446 35.96 8.35 23.93
C ARG A 446 36.59 7.51 25.03
N PHE A 447 37.39 8.13 25.92
CA PHE A 447 38.08 7.54 27.06
C PHE A 447 39.16 6.53 26.72
N VAL A 448 39.50 6.34 25.45
CA VAL A 448 40.57 5.42 25.05
C VAL A 448 41.95 6.02 25.36
N ARG A 449 42.83 5.20 25.97
CA ARG A 449 44.22 5.53 26.29
C ARG A 449 45.06 4.27 26.00
N LEU A 450 46.19 4.45 25.32
CA LEU A 450 47.13 3.36 25.09
C LEU A 450 47.87 3.01 26.41
N ASP A 451 48.17 1.73 26.61
CA ASP A 451 48.65 1.19 27.89
C ASP A 451 49.99 1.85 28.42
N ASP A 452 50.83 2.25 27.53
CA ASP A 452 52.11 2.95 27.91
C ASP A 452 51.87 4.34 28.52
N ALA A 453 50.69 4.93 28.31
CA ALA A 453 50.31 6.23 28.88
C ALA A 453 49.67 6.12 30.27
N ARG A 454 49.29 4.92 30.71
CA ARG A 454 48.67 4.69 32.04
C ARG A 454 49.67 4.88 33.21
N SER A 455 50.93 4.66 32.96
CA SER A 455 51.98 4.65 33.99
C SER A 455 52.59 6.03 34.32
N ARG A 456 52.22 7.09 33.57
CA ARG A 456 52.77 8.45 33.84
C ARG A 456 51.72 9.36 34.47
N ASP A 457 52.05 10.03 35.56
CA ASP A 457 51.21 10.91 36.36
C ASP A 457 50.56 12.10 35.61
N HIS A 458 50.85 12.28 34.33
CA HIS A 458 50.35 13.38 33.48
C HIS A 458 49.21 12.95 32.57
N GLY A 459 48.34 12.07 33.03
CA GLY A 459 47.27 11.46 32.22
C GLY A 459 46.19 12.43 31.76
N GLY A 460 45.95 12.50 30.45
CA GLY A 460 44.77 13.19 29.88
C GLY A 460 43.49 12.42 30.15
N THR A 461 42.34 13.05 29.88
CA THR A 461 40.98 12.52 30.08
C THR A 461 40.61 11.43 29.07
N GLY A 462 41.36 11.26 27.97
CA GLY A 462 40.99 10.37 26.84
C GLY A 462 39.83 10.92 25.98
N LEU A 463 39.43 12.19 26.23
CA LEU A 463 38.35 12.84 25.49
C LEU A 463 38.85 13.81 24.42
N GLY A 464 40.05 14.35 24.52
CA GLY A 464 40.52 15.43 23.66
C GLY A 464 40.52 15.09 22.17
N LEU A 465 41.05 13.91 21.77
CA LEU A 465 41.07 13.47 20.38
C LEU A 465 39.67 13.15 19.88
N ALA A 466 38.80 12.56 20.69
CA ALA A 466 37.40 12.33 20.36
C ALA A 466 36.66 13.66 20.10
N ILE A 467 36.82 14.64 20.99
CA ILE A 467 36.26 16.00 20.82
C ILE A 467 36.79 16.64 19.54
N ALA A 468 38.10 16.56 19.29
CA ALA A 468 38.70 17.14 18.10
C ALA A 468 38.12 16.52 16.82
N ARG A 469 37.89 15.20 16.80
CA ARG A 469 37.28 14.49 15.65
C ARG A 469 35.80 14.85 15.49
N ASP A 470 35.01 14.92 16.56
CA ASP A 470 33.61 15.29 16.53
C ASP A 470 33.45 16.75 16.04
N LEU A 471 34.29 17.67 16.48
CA LEU A 471 34.33 19.07 16.01
C LEU A 471 34.72 19.14 14.52
N ALA A 472 35.72 18.37 14.09
CA ALA A 472 36.10 18.29 12.67
C ALA A 472 34.90 17.84 11.80
N HIS A 473 34.21 16.78 12.20
CA HIS A 473 33.03 16.25 11.50
C HIS A 473 31.87 17.27 11.50
N ARG A 474 31.66 17.98 12.60
CA ARG A 474 30.63 19.04 12.69
C ARG A 474 30.84 20.12 11.64
N HIS A 475 32.09 20.49 11.38
CA HIS A 475 32.48 21.43 10.32
C HIS A 475 32.72 20.79 8.96
N ARG A 476 32.13 19.58 8.72
CA ARG A 476 32.24 18.83 7.44
C ARG A 476 33.68 18.50 7.05
N GLY A 477 34.58 18.50 8.02
CA GLY A 477 35.97 18.11 7.86
C GLY A 477 36.23 16.66 8.30
N THR A 478 37.51 16.29 8.28
CA THR A 478 37.98 14.99 8.75
C THR A 478 39.24 15.17 9.58
N LEU A 479 39.39 14.38 10.64
CA LEU A 479 40.60 14.27 11.44
C LEU A 479 41.07 12.81 11.40
N THR A 480 42.29 12.60 10.93
CA THR A 480 42.89 11.27 10.77
C THR A 480 44.33 11.24 11.28
N LEU A 481 44.80 10.06 11.67
CA LEU A 481 46.20 9.81 11.93
C LEU A 481 46.89 9.39 10.61
N THR A 482 47.96 10.09 10.25
CA THR A 482 48.77 9.73 9.06
C THR A 482 49.96 8.90 9.51
N PRO A 483 50.14 7.71 8.95
CA PRO A 483 51.29 6.88 9.29
C PRO A 483 52.63 7.59 9.06
N ARG A 484 53.51 7.57 10.05
CA ARG A 484 54.86 8.10 9.98
C ARG A 484 55.83 7.12 10.64
N THR A 485 57.10 7.19 10.26
CA THR A 485 58.17 6.35 10.81
C THR A 485 58.58 6.76 12.23
N LEU A 486 58.36 8.02 12.59
CA LEU A 486 58.67 8.59 13.91
C LEU A 486 57.57 9.52 14.32
N GLY A 487 57.06 9.40 15.56
CA GLY A 487 56.05 10.28 16.14
C GLY A 487 54.65 10.04 15.61
N ALA A 488 53.70 10.87 16.09
CA ALA A 488 52.34 10.87 15.59
C ALA A 488 52.06 12.09 14.70
N CYS A 489 51.30 11.91 13.61
CA CYS A 489 50.97 12.96 12.70
C CYS A 489 49.46 12.99 12.49
N PHE A 490 48.80 13.95 13.14
CA PHE A 490 47.36 14.20 13.01
C PHE A 490 47.08 15.13 11.82
N GLN A 491 46.25 14.72 10.88
CA GLN A 491 45.86 15.50 9.73
C GLN A 491 44.39 15.89 9.84
N LEU A 492 44.16 17.20 9.94
CA LEU A 492 42.84 17.82 9.90
C LEU A 492 42.59 18.38 8.50
N ARG A 493 41.48 18.04 7.89
CA ARG A 493 41.01 18.61 6.61
C ARG A 493 39.69 19.32 6.84
N LEU A 494 39.61 20.59 6.48
CA LEU A 494 38.40 21.41 6.59
C LEU A 494 38.04 22.00 5.22
N PRO A 495 36.74 22.16 4.89
CA PRO A 495 36.34 22.85 3.69
C PRO A 495 36.90 24.30 3.69
N ARG A 496 37.56 24.67 2.59
CA ARG A 496 38.13 26.00 2.44
C ARG A 496 37.05 27.05 2.26
N ALA A 497 37.12 28.10 3.03
CA ALA A 497 36.30 29.31 2.81
C ALA A 497 37.07 30.31 1.92
N PRO A 498 36.37 31.13 1.13
CA PRO A 498 36.99 32.30 0.46
C PRO A 498 37.52 33.26 1.53
N ALA A 499 38.63 33.98 1.20
CA ALA A 499 39.10 35.05 2.05
C ALA A 499 37.98 36.09 2.23
N PRO A 500 37.80 36.66 3.46
CA PRO A 500 36.86 37.74 3.65
C PRO A 500 37.27 38.90 2.72
N ALA A 501 36.28 39.47 2.01
CA ALA A 501 36.54 40.66 1.22
C ALA A 501 37.01 41.77 2.16
N GLU A 502 38.19 42.30 1.90
CA GLU A 502 38.67 43.51 2.60
C GLU A 502 37.62 44.60 2.44
N LYS A 503 37.07 45.08 3.56
CA LYS A 503 36.15 46.22 3.59
C LYS A 503 36.92 47.52 3.64
#